data_6b6ba2e9dba01c389eff7c1108513f8c
#
_entry.id   6b6ba2e9dba01c389eff7c1108513f8c
#
_cell.length_a   1.000
_cell.length_b   1.000
_cell.length_c   1.000
_cell.angle_alpha   90.00
_cell.angle_beta   90.00
_cell.angle_gamma   90.00
#
_symmetry.space_group_name_H-M   'P 1'
#
loop_
_entity.id
_entity.type
_entity.pdbx_description
1 polymer ?
#
loop_
_entity_poly.entity_id
_entity_poly.type
_entity_poly.pdbx_seq_one_letter_code
_entity_poly.pdbx_strand_id
1 'polypeptide(L)'
;MAQALALLDGVAPERIALIGSSLGGYYAAWLSARLGCRAALLNRAVDPARDLRAQIGTQRAWHDPQLRFEFTARHVDELRALDAGVPDAAAAARLMVVIARDDEVLDWNEMHARYRLAELRIAEHGGHALHDYAEHHLDAVLAFLDIDLN
;
A
#
# COMPACT_ATOMS: atom_id res chain seq x y z
N MET A 1 -12.39 -5.09 -1.50
CA MET A 1 -11.67 -5.48 -2.74
C MET A 1 -12.59 -5.79 -3.92
N ALA A 2 -13.73 -6.48 -3.74
CA ALA A 2 -14.67 -6.75 -4.85
C ALA A 2 -15.12 -5.48 -5.61
N GLN A 3 -15.44 -4.40 -4.90
CA GLN A 3 -15.81 -3.11 -5.51
C GLN A 3 -14.67 -2.52 -6.36
N ALA A 4 -13.43 -2.55 -5.88
CA ALA A 4 -12.28 -2.06 -6.64
C ALA A 4 -12.07 -2.87 -7.91
N LEU A 5 -12.19 -4.19 -7.85
CA LEU A 5 -12.10 -5.04 -9.05
C LEU A 5 -13.22 -4.75 -10.03
N ALA A 6 -14.46 -4.55 -9.55
CA ALA A 6 -15.59 -4.24 -10.43
C ALA A 6 -15.44 -2.88 -11.15
N LEU A 7 -14.82 -1.88 -10.49
CA LEU A 7 -14.52 -0.57 -11.10
C LEU A 7 -13.44 -0.65 -12.18
N LEU A 8 -12.55 -1.62 -12.07
CA LEU A 8 -11.42 -1.81 -12.99
C LEU A 8 -11.66 -2.91 -14.03
N ASP A 9 -12.85 -3.51 -14.02
CA ASP A 9 -13.20 -4.57 -14.98
C ASP A 9 -13.16 -4.06 -16.42
N GLY A 10 -12.48 -4.80 -17.29
CA GLY A 10 -12.29 -4.42 -18.69
C GLY A 10 -11.31 -3.27 -18.95
N VAL A 11 -10.69 -2.68 -17.92
CA VAL A 11 -9.65 -1.67 -18.09
C VAL A 11 -8.30 -2.34 -18.32
N ALA A 12 -7.60 -1.95 -19.39
CA ALA A 12 -6.27 -2.50 -19.70
C ALA A 12 -5.26 -2.13 -18.58
N PRO A 13 -4.38 -3.06 -18.17
CA PRO A 13 -3.42 -2.84 -17.06
C PRO A 13 -2.59 -1.56 -17.21
N GLU A 14 -2.21 -1.20 -18.43
CA GLU A 14 -1.40 -0.03 -18.75
C GLU A 14 -2.13 1.31 -18.50
N ARG A 15 -3.45 1.25 -18.36
CA ARG A 15 -4.32 2.40 -18.06
C ARG A 15 -4.69 2.48 -16.58
N ILE A 16 -4.16 1.57 -15.76
CA ILE A 16 -4.40 1.51 -14.32
C ILE A 16 -3.12 1.93 -13.61
N ALA A 17 -3.21 2.98 -12.81
CA ALA A 17 -2.18 3.40 -11.88
C ALA A 17 -2.75 3.39 -10.46
N LEU A 18 -2.01 2.79 -9.53
CA LEU A 18 -2.43 2.66 -8.14
C LEU A 18 -1.46 3.41 -7.23
N ILE A 19 -2.00 4.15 -6.28
CA ILE A 19 -1.22 4.74 -5.18
C ILE A 19 -1.89 4.32 -3.88
N GLY A 20 -1.12 3.80 -2.94
CA GLY A 20 -1.66 3.40 -1.66
C GLY A 20 -0.67 3.63 -0.51
N SER A 21 -1.16 4.23 0.58
CA SER A 21 -0.39 4.44 1.80
C SER A 21 -0.81 3.46 2.89
N SER A 22 0.15 3.00 3.70
CA SER A 22 -0.08 2.12 4.85
C SER A 22 -0.88 0.86 4.44
N LEU A 23 -2.06 0.63 5.03
CA LEU A 23 -2.98 -0.43 4.66
C LEU A 23 -3.49 -0.27 3.21
N GLY A 24 -3.63 0.95 2.71
CA GLY A 24 -3.95 1.23 1.30
C GLY A 24 -2.85 0.72 0.36
N GLY A 25 -1.58 0.83 0.76
CA GLY A 25 -0.45 0.25 0.04
C GLY A 25 -0.49 -1.29 0.01
N TYR A 26 -0.97 -1.90 1.08
CA TYR A 26 -1.20 -3.35 1.11
C TYR A 26 -2.22 -3.79 0.04
N TYR A 27 -3.33 -3.08 -0.06
CA TYR A 27 -4.35 -3.36 -1.08
C TYR A 27 -3.87 -3.04 -2.51
N ALA A 28 -3.11 -1.95 -2.68
CA ALA A 28 -2.54 -1.59 -3.97
C ALA A 28 -1.54 -2.64 -4.48
N ALA A 29 -0.71 -3.21 -3.61
CA ALA A 29 0.20 -4.30 -3.95
C ALA A 29 -0.55 -5.56 -4.42
N TRP A 30 -1.62 -5.94 -3.73
CA TRP A 30 -2.45 -7.08 -4.12
C TRP A 30 -3.15 -6.84 -5.47
N LEU A 31 -3.71 -5.64 -5.68
CA LEU A 31 -4.34 -5.27 -6.95
C LEU A 31 -3.33 -5.27 -8.09
N SER A 32 -2.14 -4.68 -7.89
CA SER A 32 -1.06 -4.67 -8.88
C SER A 32 -0.65 -6.09 -9.29
N ALA A 33 -0.47 -6.99 -8.31
CA ALA A 33 -0.14 -8.39 -8.57
C ALA A 33 -1.23 -9.11 -9.37
N ARG A 34 -2.50 -8.81 -9.09
CA ARG A 34 -3.65 -9.45 -9.72
C ARG A 34 -3.97 -8.90 -11.11
N LEU A 35 -3.81 -7.59 -11.31
CA LEU A 35 -4.18 -6.88 -12.54
C LEU A 35 -2.99 -6.68 -13.48
N GLY A 36 -1.76 -6.82 -13.00
CA GLY A 36 -0.56 -6.58 -13.79
C GLY A 36 -0.24 -5.10 -14.01
N CYS A 37 -0.84 -4.17 -13.25
CA CYS A 37 -0.68 -2.73 -13.38
C CYS A 37 0.43 -2.19 -12.46
N ARG A 38 0.86 -0.93 -12.71
CA ARG A 38 1.83 -0.24 -11.85
C ARG A 38 1.20 0.22 -10.55
N ALA A 39 2.01 0.21 -9.48
CA ALA A 39 1.59 0.73 -8.17
C ALA A 39 2.73 1.43 -7.44
N ALA A 40 2.42 2.58 -6.82
CA ALA A 40 3.26 3.25 -5.84
C ALA A 40 2.75 2.95 -4.42
N LEU A 41 3.62 2.43 -3.60
CA LEU A 41 3.34 1.97 -2.24
C LEU A 41 4.05 2.90 -1.25
N LEU A 42 3.29 3.59 -0.42
CA LEU A 42 3.81 4.60 0.50
C LEU A 42 3.75 4.06 1.93
N ASN A 43 4.89 3.88 2.59
CA ASN A 43 4.96 3.28 3.93
C ASN A 43 3.97 2.12 4.09
N ARG A 44 4.08 1.15 3.22
CA ARG A 44 3.08 0.09 3.08
C ARG A 44 3.13 -0.91 4.24
N ALA A 45 1.97 -1.24 4.81
CA ALA A 45 1.85 -2.32 5.80
C ALA A 45 2.29 -3.67 5.21
N VAL A 46 3.22 -4.36 5.88
CA VAL A 46 3.79 -5.63 5.39
C VAL A 46 2.92 -6.83 5.76
N ASP A 47 2.55 -6.93 7.03
CA ASP A 47 1.67 -7.99 7.55
C ASP A 47 0.54 -7.41 8.40
N PRO A 48 -0.46 -6.75 7.77
CA PRO A 48 -1.56 -6.15 8.53
C PRO A 48 -2.43 -7.20 9.25
N ALA A 49 -2.42 -8.46 8.82
CA ALA A 49 -3.13 -9.53 9.53
C ALA A 49 -2.49 -9.84 10.89
N ARG A 50 -1.17 -9.73 11.01
CA ARG A 50 -0.43 -9.83 12.26
C ARG A 50 -0.66 -8.58 13.11
N ASP A 51 -0.43 -7.41 12.51
CA ASP A 51 -0.32 -6.13 13.22
C ASP A 51 -1.68 -5.68 13.78
N LEU A 52 -2.76 -5.92 13.03
CA LEU A 52 -4.12 -5.54 13.44
C LEU A 52 -4.84 -6.59 14.30
N ARG A 53 -4.24 -7.76 14.54
CA ARG A 53 -4.88 -8.81 15.34
C ARG A 53 -5.24 -8.37 16.75
N ALA A 54 -4.42 -7.52 17.37
CA ALA A 54 -4.68 -6.97 18.69
C ALA A 54 -5.85 -5.95 18.71
N GLN A 55 -6.31 -5.50 17.55
CA GLN A 55 -7.39 -4.54 17.39
C GLN A 55 -8.78 -5.22 17.25
N ILE A 56 -8.86 -6.54 17.38
CA ILE A 56 -10.15 -7.24 17.33
C ILE A 56 -11.05 -6.73 18.45
N GLY A 57 -12.28 -6.31 18.07
CA GLY A 57 -13.27 -5.72 18.95
C GLY A 57 -13.91 -4.49 18.35
N THR A 58 -14.60 -3.72 19.19
CA THR A 58 -15.25 -2.47 18.76
C THR A 58 -14.20 -1.39 18.50
N GLN A 59 -14.17 -0.89 17.30
CA GLN A 59 -13.30 0.19 16.84
C GLN A 59 -14.10 1.45 16.53
N ARG A 60 -13.43 2.59 16.51
CA ARG A 60 -14.00 3.87 16.07
C ARG A 60 -13.40 4.25 14.72
N ALA A 61 -14.23 4.77 13.83
CA ALA A 61 -13.73 5.28 12.56
C ALA A 61 -12.86 6.52 12.80
N TRP A 62 -11.71 6.58 12.12
CA TRP A 62 -10.76 7.68 12.28
C TRP A 62 -11.36 9.03 11.86
N HIS A 63 -12.16 9.05 10.78
CA HIS A 63 -12.78 10.25 10.22
C HIS A 63 -14.07 10.65 10.93
N ASP A 64 -14.68 9.74 11.71
CA ASP A 64 -15.87 10.00 12.54
C ASP A 64 -15.80 9.19 13.82
N PRO A 65 -15.36 9.81 14.94
CA PRO A 65 -15.24 9.12 16.24
C PRO A 65 -16.58 8.61 16.82
N GLN A 66 -17.72 9.05 16.29
CA GLN A 66 -19.04 8.54 16.69
C GLN A 66 -19.41 7.25 15.96
N LEU A 67 -18.85 7.04 14.77
CA LEU A 67 -19.03 5.82 14.00
C LEU A 67 -18.21 4.68 14.62
N ARG A 68 -18.91 3.64 15.07
CA ARG A 68 -18.29 2.41 15.60
C ARG A 68 -18.51 1.26 14.64
N PHE A 69 -17.52 0.39 14.57
CA PHE A 69 -17.62 -0.86 13.82
C PHE A 69 -16.91 -2.00 14.57
N GLU A 70 -17.31 -3.23 14.30
CA GLU A 70 -16.66 -4.41 14.86
C GLU A 70 -15.57 -4.90 13.92
N PHE A 71 -14.31 -4.86 14.39
CA PHE A 71 -13.21 -5.53 13.75
C PHE A 71 -13.12 -6.95 14.32
N THR A 72 -13.20 -7.95 13.46
CA THR A 72 -13.36 -9.36 13.88
C THR A 72 -12.21 -10.23 13.36
N ALA A 73 -12.09 -11.45 13.89
CA ALA A 73 -11.14 -12.44 13.39
C ALA A 73 -11.34 -12.72 11.89
N ARG A 74 -12.59 -12.65 11.39
CA ARG A 74 -12.88 -12.77 9.96
C ARG A 74 -12.17 -11.69 9.12
N HIS A 75 -12.15 -10.44 9.60
CA HIS A 75 -11.43 -9.37 8.90
C HIS A 75 -9.91 -9.63 8.87
N VAL A 76 -9.35 -10.21 9.93
CA VAL A 76 -7.94 -10.65 9.96
C VAL A 76 -7.69 -11.75 8.91
N ASP A 77 -8.59 -12.72 8.78
CA ASP A 77 -8.47 -13.78 7.77
C ASP A 77 -8.66 -13.24 6.34
N GLU A 78 -9.54 -12.27 6.15
CA GLU A 78 -9.71 -11.55 4.88
C GLU A 78 -8.44 -10.76 4.51
N LEU A 79 -7.79 -10.10 5.47
CA LEU A 79 -6.49 -9.47 5.25
C LEU A 79 -5.44 -10.50 4.83
N ARG A 80 -5.33 -11.61 5.54
CA ARG A 80 -4.37 -12.68 5.21
C ARG A 80 -4.56 -13.22 3.80
N ALA A 81 -5.81 -13.35 3.34
CA ALA A 81 -6.14 -13.80 1.99
C ALA A 81 -5.74 -12.79 0.88
N LEU A 82 -5.48 -11.53 1.24
CA LEU A 82 -5.03 -10.47 0.34
C LEU A 82 -3.50 -10.24 0.37
N ASP A 83 -2.72 -11.14 0.99
CA ASP A 83 -1.26 -11.03 0.91
C ASP A 83 -0.78 -11.37 -0.52
N ALA A 84 -0.17 -10.40 -1.17
CA ALA A 84 0.44 -10.57 -2.49
C ALA A 84 1.77 -11.37 -2.45
N GLY A 85 2.26 -11.70 -1.26
CA GLY A 85 3.56 -12.35 -1.08
C GLY A 85 4.76 -11.43 -1.36
N VAL A 86 5.94 -12.03 -1.48
CA VAL A 86 7.16 -11.34 -1.91
C VAL A 86 7.15 -11.27 -3.45
N PRO A 87 7.26 -10.07 -4.05
CA PRO A 87 7.22 -9.95 -5.49
C PRO A 87 8.47 -10.60 -6.14
N ASP A 88 8.27 -11.35 -7.21
CA ASP A 88 9.35 -11.73 -8.11
C ASP A 88 9.84 -10.52 -8.93
N ALA A 89 10.88 -10.69 -9.75
CA ALA A 89 11.45 -9.60 -10.53
C ALA A 89 10.44 -8.93 -11.49
N ALA A 90 9.54 -9.70 -12.09
CA ALA A 90 8.54 -9.16 -13.01
C ALA A 90 7.44 -8.37 -12.29
N ALA A 91 6.99 -8.84 -11.13
CA ALA A 91 6.05 -8.11 -10.28
C ALA A 91 6.72 -6.87 -9.67
N ALA A 92 7.97 -6.98 -9.20
CA ALA A 92 8.73 -5.90 -8.60
C ALA A 92 8.96 -4.74 -9.57
N ALA A 93 9.17 -5.01 -10.86
CA ALA A 93 9.33 -3.99 -11.90
C ALA A 93 8.09 -3.08 -12.09
N ARG A 94 6.94 -3.48 -11.56
CA ARG A 94 5.70 -2.68 -11.57
C ARG A 94 5.44 -1.94 -10.26
N LEU A 95 6.38 -2.01 -9.31
CA LEU A 95 6.22 -1.42 -7.98
C LEU A 95 7.30 -0.36 -7.72
N MET A 96 6.87 0.82 -7.30
CA MET A 96 7.71 1.77 -6.60
C MET A 96 7.31 1.78 -5.13
N VAL A 97 8.29 1.76 -4.22
CA VAL A 97 8.01 1.78 -2.78
C VAL A 97 8.75 2.94 -2.14
N VAL A 98 7.99 3.86 -1.56
CA VAL A 98 8.52 4.97 -0.77
C VAL A 98 8.48 4.58 0.70
N ILE A 99 9.62 4.64 1.37
CA ILE A 99 9.81 4.20 2.75
C ILE A 99 10.45 5.31 3.55
N ALA A 100 9.83 5.75 4.64
CA ALA A 100 10.47 6.59 5.64
C ALA A 100 11.12 5.73 6.72
N ARG A 101 12.42 6.00 7.02
CA ARG A 101 13.15 5.26 8.08
C ARG A 101 12.65 5.58 9.48
N ASP A 102 12.10 6.77 9.66
CA ASP A 102 11.52 7.24 10.92
C ASP A 102 10.02 6.98 11.04
N ASP A 103 9.47 6.04 10.24
CA ASP A 103 8.08 5.60 10.38
C ASP A 103 7.85 5.04 11.80
N GLU A 104 7.01 5.72 12.56
CA GLU A 104 6.73 5.42 13.97
C GLU A 104 5.67 4.32 14.15
N VAL A 105 5.06 3.86 13.05
CA VAL A 105 3.98 2.85 13.06
C VAL A 105 4.44 1.52 12.52
N LEU A 106 5.22 1.53 11.43
CA LEU A 106 5.63 0.33 10.70
C LEU A 106 7.16 0.22 10.63
N ASP A 107 7.68 -1.00 10.76
CA ASP A 107 9.11 -1.25 10.63
C ASP A 107 9.55 -1.13 9.16
N TRP A 108 10.34 -0.09 8.88
CA TRP A 108 10.90 0.16 7.55
C TRP A 108 11.80 -0.98 7.05
N ASN A 109 12.43 -1.74 7.95
CA ASN A 109 13.28 -2.88 7.55
C ASN A 109 12.45 -4.02 6.97
N GLU A 110 11.25 -4.27 7.49
CA GLU A 110 10.32 -5.26 6.92
C GLU A 110 9.89 -4.84 5.51
N MET A 111 9.57 -3.56 5.30
CA MET A 111 9.23 -3.01 3.98
C MET A 111 10.39 -3.17 3.00
N HIS A 112 11.58 -2.73 3.40
CA HIS A 112 12.80 -2.83 2.60
C HIS A 112 13.12 -4.29 2.21
N ALA A 113 13.07 -5.20 3.17
CA ALA A 113 13.36 -6.62 2.92
C ALA A 113 12.37 -7.26 1.94
N ARG A 114 11.06 -6.97 2.10
CA ARG A 114 10.01 -7.51 1.23
C ARG A 114 10.12 -7.01 -0.20
N TYR A 115 10.46 -5.73 -0.40
CA TYR A 115 10.43 -5.07 -1.70
C TYR A 115 11.82 -4.78 -2.29
N ARG A 116 12.85 -5.49 -1.84
CA ARG A 116 14.25 -5.29 -2.26
C ARG A 116 14.50 -5.33 -3.77
N LEU A 117 13.59 -5.90 -4.56
CA LEU A 117 13.66 -5.98 -6.03
C LEU A 117 12.87 -4.88 -6.73
N ALA A 118 12.04 -4.12 -6.00
CA ALA A 118 11.25 -3.02 -6.54
C ALA A 118 12.09 -1.72 -6.65
N GLU A 119 11.55 -0.72 -7.28
CA GLU A 119 12.13 0.62 -7.23
C GLU A 119 11.92 1.21 -5.84
N LEU A 120 13.01 1.34 -5.05
CA LEU A 120 12.96 1.83 -3.68
C LEU A 120 13.36 3.31 -3.61
N ARG A 121 12.55 4.09 -2.91
CA ARG A 121 12.86 5.46 -2.49
C ARG A 121 12.84 5.51 -0.96
N ILE A 122 14.02 5.59 -0.36
CA ILE A 122 14.16 5.59 1.10
C ILE A 122 14.41 7.01 1.54
N ALA A 123 13.50 7.56 2.35
CA ALA A 123 13.64 8.84 3.02
C ALA A 123 14.16 8.63 4.45
N GLU A 124 15.07 9.50 4.90
CA GLU A 124 15.54 9.46 6.29
C GLU A 124 14.45 9.95 7.25
N HIS A 125 13.60 10.86 6.76
CA HIS A 125 12.51 11.48 7.51
C HIS A 125 11.21 11.46 6.71
N GLY A 126 10.10 11.82 7.35
CA GLY A 126 8.76 11.87 6.75
C GLY A 126 7.69 11.27 7.64
N GLY A 127 8.09 10.41 8.57
CA GLY A 127 7.18 9.67 9.46
C GLY A 127 6.23 8.75 8.70
N HIS A 128 5.27 8.16 9.39
CA HIS A 128 4.29 7.28 8.77
C HIS A 128 3.46 7.96 7.67
N ALA A 129 3.14 9.23 7.85
CA ALA A 129 2.30 10.00 6.93
C ALA A 129 3.06 10.52 5.70
N LEU A 130 4.40 10.40 5.63
CA LEU A 130 5.23 11.03 4.61
C LEU A 130 4.86 12.50 4.43
N HIS A 131 5.04 13.31 5.49
CA HIS A 131 4.59 14.71 5.54
C HIS A 131 5.14 15.59 4.40
N ASP A 132 6.27 15.23 3.85
CA ASP A 132 6.97 15.88 2.76
C ASP A 132 6.73 15.23 1.39
N TYR A 133 5.73 14.34 1.28
CA TYR A 133 5.45 13.57 0.08
C TYR A 133 5.31 14.42 -1.18
N ALA A 134 4.55 15.51 -1.09
CA ALA A 134 4.29 16.37 -2.24
C ALA A 134 5.57 17.08 -2.75
N GLU A 135 6.49 17.40 -1.85
CA GLU A 135 7.70 18.12 -2.16
C GLU A 135 8.82 17.20 -2.70
N HIS A 136 8.94 15.99 -2.15
CA HIS A 136 10.10 15.13 -2.39
C HIS A 136 9.81 13.84 -3.18
N HIS A 137 8.57 13.42 -3.25
CA HIS A 137 8.24 12.10 -3.80
C HIS A 137 7.21 12.13 -4.93
N LEU A 138 6.31 13.12 -4.97
CA LEU A 138 5.18 13.16 -5.90
C LEU A 138 5.62 13.06 -7.36
N ASP A 139 6.55 13.89 -7.81
CA ASP A 139 7.00 13.91 -9.20
C ASP A 139 7.57 12.57 -9.64
N ALA A 140 8.38 11.94 -8.78
CA ALA A 140 8.95 10.63 -9.07
C ALA A 140 7.88 9.53 -9.11
N VAL A 141 6.87 9.60 -8.24
CA VAL A 141 5.74 8.66 -8.24
C VAL A 141 4.91 8.82 -9.51
N LEU A 142 4.61 10.05 -9.91
CA LEU A 142 3.86 10.32 -11.15
C LEU A 142 4.62 9.86 -12.38
N ALA A 143 5.92 10.14 -12.46
CA ALA A 143 6.78 9.67 -13.53
C ALA A 143 6.84 8.13 -13.60
N PHE A 144 6.98 7.46 -12.45
CA PHE A 144 6.95 5.99 -12.40
C PHE A 144 5.62 5.42 -12.88
N LEU A 145 4.51 6.05 -12.52
CA LEU A 145 3.16 5.60 -12.89
C LEU A 145 2.77 6.00 -14.32
N ASP A 146 3.63 6.73 -15.04
CA ASP A 146 3.37 7.25 -16.39
C ASP A 146 2.14 8.20 -16.41
N ILE A 147 2.04 9.03 -15.36
CA ILE A 147 0.97 10.03 -15.22
C ILE A 147 1.52 11.40 -15.56
N ASP A 148 0.97 12.01 -16.62
CA ASP A 148 1.22 13.39 -17.00
C ASP A 148 0.09 14.28 -16.45
N LEU A 149 0.46 15.35 -15.73
CA LEU A 149 -0.50 16.32 -15.17
C LEU A 149 -0.73 17.53 -16.09
N ASN A 150 -0.26 17.51 -17.37
CA ASN A 150 -0.48 18.58 -18.33
C ASN A 150 -1.90 18.56 -18.93
#